data_5921a976038ea6c259c040c275334a33
#
_entry.id   5921a976038ea6c259c040c275334a33
#
_cell.length_a   1.000
_cell.length_b   1.000
_cell.length_c   1.000
_cell.angle_alpha   90.00
_cell.angle_beta   90.00
_cell.angle_gamma   90.00
#
_symmetry.space_group_name_H-M   'P 1'
#
loop_
_entity.id
_entity.type
_entity.pdbx_description
1 polymer ?
#
loop_
_entity_poly.entity_id
_entity_poly.type
_entity_poly.pdbx_seq_one_letter_code
_entity_poly.pdbx_strand_id
1 'polypeptide(L)'
;SPAQLMAKAADAGLKAIAVTDHDTLSGLDEAAAAGRELGVELIRGCEISTSTELGELHILGLWLPEQPEALLQQLAFLREKRGERNEGIVRKLQDLGLDVSMEEVLAAAKGESVGRPHIADVLLRKGYAKNIREVFKEFLGNNGKAYLPKEVLEPEAIVRLLADLGATVSLAHPLLW
;
A
#
# COMPACT_ATOMS: atom_id res chain seq x y z
N SER A 1 -8.17 13.18 -3.58
CA SER A 1 -6.77 13.62 -3.50
C SER A 1 -6.40 13.99 -2.06
N PRO A 2 -5.11 14.08 -1.72
CA PRO A 2 -4.65 14.53 -0.40
C PRO A 2 -5.19 15.90 0.00
N ALA A 3 -5.26 16.85 -0.93
CA ALA A 3 -5.85 18.16 -0.68
C ALA A 3 -7.33 18.08 -0.31
N GLN A 4 -8.10 17.20 -0.98
CA GLN A 4 -9.51 16.98 -0.62
C GLN A 4 -9.68 16.36 0.75
N LEU A 5 -8.75 15.51 1.19
CA LEU A 5 -8.75 14.94 2.53
C LEU A 5 -8.54 16.06 3.57
N MET A 6 -7.58 16.96 3.35
CA MET A 6 -7.33 18.10 4.23
C MET A 6 -8.53 19.05 4.30
N ALA A 7 -9.22 19.30 3.18
CA ALA A 7 -10.44 20.09 3.15
C ALA A 7 -11.55 19.45 4.01
N LYS A 8 -11.77 18.14 3.88
CA LYS A 8 -12.73 17.42 4.73
C LYS A 8 -12.37 17.45 6.21
N ALA A 9 -11.08 17.40 6.55
CA ALA A 9 -10.61 17.53 7.92
C ALA A 9 -10.92 18.92 8.49
N ALA A 10 -10.71 19.98 7.71
CA ALA A 10 -11.07 21.35 8.08
C ALA A 10 -12.57 21.50 8.26
N ASP A 11 -13.38 21.00 7.33
CA ASP A 11 -14.86 21.02 7.40
C ASP A 11 -15.39 20.28 8.64
N ALA A 12 -14.71 19.21 9.05
CA ALA A 12 -15.01 18.46 10.28
C ALA A 12 -14.50 19.15 11.56
N GLY A 13 -13.84 20.29 11.45
CA GLY A 13 -13.30 21.06 12.59
C GLY A 13 -12.05 20.47 13.23
N LEU A 14 -11.36 19.53 12.55
CA LEU A 14 -10.12 18.95 13.03
C LEU A 14 -9.00 20.01 13.04
N LYS A 15 -8.16 19.95 14.06
CA LYS A 15 -6.96 20.82 14.17
C LYS A 15 -5.72 20.18 13.62
N ALA A 16 -5.68 18.84 13.64
CA ALA A 16 -4.61 18.03 13.08
C ALA A 16 -5.14 16.71 12.54
N ILE A 17 -4.45 16.14 11.55
CA ILE A 17 -4.71 14.82 11.01
C ILE A 17 -3.40 14.16 10.61
N ALA A 18 -3.26 12.87 10.89
CA ALA A 18 -2.17 12.08 10.34
C ALA A 18 -2.61 11.45 9.01
N VAL A 19 -1.75 11.54 8.00
CA VAL A 19 -1.91 10.79 6.74
C VAL A 19 -0.88 9.67 6.74
N THR A 20 -1.39 8.43 6.66
CA THR A 20 -0.61 7.20 6.87
C THR A 20 -0.93 6.16 5.80
N ASP A 21 -0.81 6.55 4.53
CA ASP A 21 -1.03 5.65 3.40
C ASP A 21 -0.05 4.47 3.45
N HIS A 22 -0.49 3.32 2.94
CA HIS A 22 0.31 2.10 2.95
C HIS A 22 1.51 2.16 2.00
N ASP A 23 2.70 1.92 2.53
CA ASP A 23 3.96 1.77 1.82
C ASP A 23 4.29 2.94 0.87
N THR A 24 3.80 4.15 1.18
CA THR A 24 4.06 5.35 0.36
C THR A 24 4.03 6.64 1.17
N LEU A 25 4.82 7.62 0.73
CA LEU A 25 4.80 9.00 1.22
C LEU A 25 4.28 9.98 0.15
N SER A 26 3.88 9.45 -1.02
CA SER A 26 3.40 10.28 -2.13
C SER A 26 2.09 10.97 -1.73
N GLY A 27 1.99 12.23 -1.79
CA GLY A 27 0.80 12.96 -1.37
C GLY A 27 0.94 13.71 -0.05
N LEU A 28 1.98 13.41 0.76
CA LEU A 28 2.20 14.14 2.00
C LEU A 28 2.54 15.62 1.75
N ASP A 29 3.25 15.93 0.68
CA ASP A 29 3.59 17.33 0.35
C ASP A 29 2.37 18.10 -0.15
N GLU A 30 1.50 17.48 -0.95
CA GLU A 30 0.20 18.06 -1.34
C GLU A 30 -0.68 18.29 -0.10
N ALA A 31 -0.77 17.29 0.78
CA ALA A 31 -1.53 17.41 2.02
C ALA A 31 -0.96 18.51 2.93
N ALA A 32 0.37 18.60 3.06
CA ALA A 32 1.02 19.65 3.88
C ALA A 32 0.75 21.06 3.34
N ALA A 33 0.78 21.25 2.02
CA ALA A 33 0.45 22.53 1.39
C ALA A 33 -1.01 22.91 1.67
N ALA A 34 -1.94 22.00 1.41
CA ALA A 34 -3.36 22.23 1.67
C ALA A 34 -3.67 22.47 3.17
N GLY A 35 -3.00 21.72 4.06
CA GLY A 35 -3.17 21.87 5.51
C GLY A 35 -2.75 23.24 6.00
N ARG A 36 -1.64 23.80 5.50
CA ARG A 36 -1.20 25.18 5.83
C ARG A 36 -2.23 26.22 5.43
N GLU A 37 -2.84 26.08 4.24
CA GLU A 37 -3.87 27.02 3.76
C GLU A 37 -5.17 26.94 4.57
N LEU A 38 -5.53 25.74 5.03
CA LEU A 38 -6.78 25.46 5.74
C LEU A 38 -6.66 25.55 7.27
N GLY A 39 -5.46 25.78 7.80
CA GLY A 39 -5.22 25.84 9.25
C GLY A 39 -5.37 24.48 9.95
N VAL A 40 -5.10 23.38 9.23
CA VAL A 40 -5.09 22.01 9.74
C VAL A 40 -3.66 21.49 9.71
N GLU A 41 -3.12 21.09 10.86
CA GLU A 41 -1.80 20.50 10.96
C GLU A 41 -1.78 19.11 10.29
N LEU A 42 -0.81 18.88 9.39
CA LEU A 42 -0.52 17.56 8.88
C LEU A 42 0.53 16.87 9.74
N ILE A 43 0.19 15.76 10.37
CA ILE A 43 1.14 14.82 10.95
C ILE A 43 1.58 13.87 9.81
N ARG A 44 2.82 14.03 9.35
CA ARG A 44 3.40 13.19 8.29
C ARG A 44 3.56 11.77 8.80
N GLY A 45 2.99 10.79 8.12
CA GLY A 45 3.07 9.40 8.55
C GLY A 45 3.10 8.42 7.39
N CYS A 46 3.28 7.15 7.73
CA CYS A 46 3.20 6.03 6.80
C CYS A 46 2.80 4.78 7.58
N GLU A 47 1.93 3.96 7.00
CA GLU A 47 1.66 2.62 7.48
C GLU A 47 2.49 1.62 6.66
N ILE A 48 3.46 0.99 7.31
CA ILE A 48 4.45 0.13 6.65
C ILE A 48 4.04 -1.33 6.83
N SER A 49 3.92 -2.02 5.70
CA SER A 49 3.65 -3.45 5.69
C SER A 49 4.90 -4.24 6.05
N THR A 50 4.80 -5.03 7.10
CA THR A 50 5.84 -5.97 7.54
C THR A 50 5.24 -7.36 7.72
N SER A 51 6.03 -8.37 8.01
CA SER A 51 5.54 -9.72 8.26
C SER A 51 6.43 -10.44 9.26
N THR A 52 5.79 -11.31 10.04
CA THR A 52 6.43 -12.29 10.91
C THR A 52 6.03 -13.70 10.49
N GLU A 53 6.56 -14.71 11.15
CA GLU A 53 6.11 -16.10 10.98
C GLU A 53 4.62 -16.28 11.33
N LEU A 54 4.06 -15.39 12.15
CA LEU A 54 2.66 -15.42 12.57
C LEU A 54 1.71 -14.72 11.61
N GLY A 55 2.23 -13.94 10.64
CA GLY A 55 1.42 -13.22 9.65
C GLY A 55 1.88 -11.80 9.37
N GLU A 56 1.07 -11.09 8.57
CA GLU A 56 1.32 -9.68 8.26
C GLU A 56 1.17 -8.82 9.52
N LEU A 57 2.04 -7.84 9.67
CA LEU A 57 2.06 -6.86 10.74
C LEU A 57 2.22 -5.48 10.12
N HIS A 58 1.44 -4.50 10.55
CA HIS A 58 1.56 -3.13 10.06
C HIS A 58 2.11 -2.22 11.14
N ILE A 59 3.10 -1.42 10.78
CA ILE A 59 3.78 -0.47 11.67
C ILE A 59 3.53 0.93 11.20
N LEU A 60 3.01 1.77 12.09
CA LEU A 60 2.85 3.20 11.86
C LEU A 60 4.11 3.95 12.26
N GLY A 61 4.62 4.78 11.34
CA GLY A 61 5.56 5.85 11.65
C GLY A 61 4.84 7.17 11.59
N LEU A 62 4.88 7.97 12.65
CA LEU A 62 4.26 9.29 12.74
C LEU A 62 5.32 10.36 13.00
N TRP A 63 5.04 11.61 12.61
CA TRP A 63 5.99 12.74 12.66
C TRP A 63 7.27 12.46 11.87
N LEU A 64 7.12 11.84 10.70
CA LEU A 64 8.24 11.63 9.77
C LEU A 64 8.83 12.98 9.33
N PRO A 65 10.17 13.09 9.17
CA PRO A 65 10.79 14.26 8.56
C PRO A 65 10.32 14.44 7.11
N GLU A 66 10.52 15.63 6.55
CA GLU A 66 10.11 15.95 5.18
C GLU A 66 10.80 15.05 4.14
N GLN A 67 12.05 14.71 4.37
CA GLN A 67 12.86 13.87 3.47
C GLN A 67 13.48 12.71 4.25
N PRO A 68 12.74 11.65 4.54
CA PRO A 68 13.24 10.46 5.23
C PRO A 68 13.94 9.53 4.23
N GLU A 69 15.13 9.89 3.76
CA GLU A 69 15.84 9.20 2.68
C GLU A 69 15.95 7.69 2.86
N ALA A 70 16.32 7.23 4.07
CA ALA A 70 16.45 5.81 4.37
C ALA A 70 15.10 5.07 4.25
N LEU A 71 14.00 5.69 4.65
CA LEU A 71 12.66 5.13 4.49
C LEU A 71 12.24 5.14 3.01
N LEU A 72 12.50 6.22 2.28
CA LEU A 72 12.20 6.33 0.85
C LEU A 72 12.88 5.21 0.05
N GLN A 73 14.13 4.86 0.38
CA GLN A 73 14.85 3.74 -0.26
C GLN A 73 14.16 2.40 0.00
N GLN A 74 13.72 2.14 1.24
CA GLN A 74 12.99 0.91 1.58
C GLN A 74 11.63 0.82 0.87
N LEU A 75 10.91 1.94 0.80
CA LEU A 75 9.62 1.99 0.10
C LEU A 75 9.79 1.83 -1.43
N ALA A 76 10.87 2.36 -2.00
CA ALA A 76 11.21 2.14 -3.41
C ALA A 76 11.50 0.67 -3.69
N PHE A 77 12.30 0.00 -2.85
CA PHE A 77 12.56 -1.43 -2.93
C PHE A 77 11.26 -2.25 -2.88
N LEU A 78 10.38 -1.99 -1.91
CA LEU A 78 9.08 -2.69 -1.81
C LEU A 78 8.20 -2.48 -3.05
N ARG A 79 8.24 -1.28 -3.64
CA ARG A 79 7.50 -0.97 -4.86
C ARG A 79 8.02 -1.77 -6.05
N GLU A 80 9.33 -1.87 -6.21
CA GLU A 80 9.98 -2.68 -7.24
C GLU A 80 9.59 -4.16 -7.08
N LYS A 81 9.73 -4.71 -5.87
CA LYS A 81 9.34 -6.10 -5.57
C LYS A 81 7.87 -6.38 -5.79
N ARG A 82 7.00 -5.41 -5.53
CA ARG A 82 5.58 -5.50 -5.85
C ARG A 82 5.35 -5.56 -7.37
N GLY A 83 6.09 -4.77 -8.15
CA GLY A 83 6.07 -4.82 -9.62
C GLY A 83 6.45 -6.20 -10.14
N GLU A 84 7.62 -6.71 -9.75
CA GLU A 84 8.12 -8.05 -10.11
C GLU A 84 7.11 -9.15 -9.77
N ARG A 85 6.52 -9.09 -8.58
CA ARG A 85 5.49 -10.02 -8.14
C ARG A 85 4.24 -9.98 -9.01
N ASN A 86 3.75 -8.80 -9.35
CA ASN A 86 2.55 -8.66 -10.19
C ASN A 86 2.79 -9.22 -11.60
N GLU A 87 3.96 -8.97 -12.18
CA GLU A 87 4.36 -9.58 -13.45
C GLU A 87 4.44 -11.12 -13.35
N GLY A 88 4.99 -11.63 -12.25
CA GLY A 88 5.06 -13.05 -11.98
C GLY A 88 3.67 -13.69 -11.85
N ILE A 89 2.73 -13.01 -11.19
CA ILE A 89 1.33 -13.46 -11.08
C ILE A 89 0.68 -13.50 -12.46
N VAL A 90 0.84 -12.45 -13.27
CA VAL A 90 0.28 -12.39 -14.64
C VAL A 90 0.85 -13.52 -15.49
N ARG A 91 2.17 -13.78 -15.45
CA ARG A 91 2.78 -14.92 -16.16
C ARG A 91 2.16 -16.26 -15.75
N LYS A 92 1.98 -16.52 -14.44
CA LYS A 92 1.33 -17.72 -13.96
C LYS A 92 -0.12 -17.86 -14.46
N LEU A 93 -0.86 -16.76 -14.53
CA LEU A 93 -2.21 -16.77 -15.09
C LEU A 93 -2.20 -17.11 -16.59
N GLN A 94 -1.24 -16.56 -17.34
CA GLN A 94 -1.04 -16.90 -18.76
C GLN A 94 -0.68 -18.38 -18.95
N ASP A 95 0.19 -18.93 -18.11
CA ASP A 95 0.55 -20.36 -18.12
C ASP A 95 -0.67 -21.28 -17.83
N LEU A 96 -1.66 -20.76 -17.09
CA LEU A 96 -2.95 -21.45 -16.87
C LEU A 96 -3.94 -21.27 -18.04
N GLY A 97 -3.52 -20.59 -19.11
CA GLY A 97 -4.36 -20.37 -20.30
C GLY A 97 -5.32 -19.18 -20.18
N LEU A 98 -5.16 -18.32 -19.18
CA LEU A 98 -5.98 -17.12 -19.04
C LEU A 98 -5.37 -15.97 -19.88
N ASP A 99 -6.20 -15.33 -20.68
CA ASP A 99 -5.84 -14.14 -21.44
C ASP A 99 -5.85 -12.92 -20.50
N VAL A 100 -4.70 -12.52 -20.01
CA VAL A 100 -4.49 -11.35 -19.14
C VAL A 100 -3.11 -10.75 -19.39
N SER A 101 -3.00 -9.43 -19.46
CA SER A 101 -1.73 -8.74 -19.66
C SER A 101 -1.44 -7.71 -18.58
N MET A 102 -0.16 -7.38 -18.36
CA MET A 102 0.22 -6.29 -17.44
C MET A 102 -0.31 -4.93 -17.92
N GLU A 103 -0.44 -4.72 -19.22
CA GLU A 103 -1.03 -3.48 -19.78
C GLU A 103 -2.47 -3.28 -19.31
N GLU A 104 -3.29 -4.35 -19.35
CA GLU A 104 -4.67 -4.31 -18.87
C GLU A 104 -4.74 -4.06 -17.36
N VAL A 105 -3.81 -4.65 -16.60
CA VAL A 105 -3.72 -4.46 -15.14
C VAL A 105 -3.31 -3.02 -14.80
N LEU A 106 -2.35 -2.45 -15.51
CA LEU A 106 -1.95 -1.05 -15.36
C LEU A 106 -3.09 -0.08 -15.70
N ALA A 107 -3.81 -0.37 -16.78
CA ALA A 107 -4.99 0.42 -17.18
C ALA A 107 -6.10 0.34 -16.11
N ALA A 108 -6.30 -0.81 -15.48
CA ALA A 108 -7.26 -0.98 -14.39
C ALA A 108 -6.88 -0.19 -13.13
N ALA A 109 -5.59 -0.02 -12.87
CA ALA A 109 -5.08 0.73 -11.71
C ALA A 109 -5.24 2.25 -11.84
N LYS A 110 -5.47 2.79 -13.04
CA LYS A 110 -5.71 4.23 -13.29
C LYS A 110 -4.67 5.17 -12.66
N GLY A 111 -3.42 4.74 -12.60
CA GLY A 111 -2.33 5.50 -11.98
C GLY A 111 -2.14 5.25 -10.48
N GLU A 112 -2.95 4.43 -9.85
CA GLU A 112 -2.75 3.97 -8.48
C GLU A 112 -1.66 2.90 -8.39
N SER A 113 -1.23 2.58 -7.16
CA SER A 113 -0.29 1.48 -6.92
C SER A 113 -0.90 0.14 -7.33
N VAL A 114 -0.32 -0.52 -8.31
CA VAL A 114 -0.80 -1.81 -8.83
C VAL A 114 -0.70 -2.90 -7.78
N GLY A 115 -1.76 -3.69 -7.66
CA GLY A 115 -1.81 -4.84 -6.76
C GLY A 115 -2.81 -5.90 -7.19
N ARG A 116 -2.90 -6.98 -6.43
CA ARG A 116 -3.83 -8.09 -6.70
C ARG A 116 -5.29 -7.69 -6.96
N PRO A 117 -5.86 -6.65 -6.31
CA PRO A 117 -7.22 -6.19 -6.63
C PRO A 117 -7.40 -5.78 -8.09
N HIS A 118 -6.40 -5.12 -8.69
CA HIS A 118 -6.44 -4.71 -10.11
C HIS A 118 -6.34 -5.91 -11.06
N ILE A 119 -5.52 -6.90 -10.73
CA ILE A 119 -5.48 -8.18 -11.46
C ILE A 119 -6.83 -8.89 -11.35
N ALA A 120 -7.41 -8.89 -10.14
CA ALA A 120 -8.72 -9.51 -9.92
C ALA A 120 -9.84 -8.81 -10.71
N ASP A 121 -9.81 -7.49 -10.82
CA ASP A 121 -10.76 -6.73 -11.62
C ASP A 121 -10.68 -7.09 -13.12
N VAL A 122 -9.46 -7.25 -13.67
CA VAL A 122 -9.27 -7.71 -15.05
C VAL A 122 -9.82 -9.10 -15.25
N LEU A 123 -9.52 -10.06 -14.36
CA LEU A 123 -10.02 -11.42 -14.44
C LEU A 123 -11.55 -11.49 -14.36
N LEU A 124 -12.13 -10.67 -13.48
CA LEU A 124 -13.59 -10.59 -13.34
C LEU A 124 -14.26 -10.01 -14.59
N ARG A 125 -13.73 -8.92 -15.15
CA ARG A 125 -14.24 -8.31 -16.39
C ARG A 125 -14.16 -9.26 -17.59
N LYS A 126 -13.15 -10.12 -17.63
CA LYS A 126 -13.00 -11.15 -18.68
C LYS A 126 -13.83 -12.41 -18.43
N GLY A 127 -14.57 -12.48 -17.33
CA GLY A 127 -15.50 -13.59 -17.04
C GLY A 127 -14.83 -14.87 -16.52
N TYR A 128 -13.59 -14.81 -16.04
CA TYR A 128 -12.87 -15.95 -15.48
C TYR A 128 -13.38 -16.37 -14.08
N ALA A 129 -14.22 -15.55 -13.46
CA ALA A 129 -14.90 -15.85 -12.20
C ALA A 129 -16.20 -15.05 -12.09
N LYS A 130 -17.10 -15.47 -11.20
CA LYS A 130 -18.40 -14.81 -10.98
C LYS A 130 -18.33 -13.59 -10.08
N ASN A 131 -17.34 -13.51 -9.21
CA ASN A 131 -17.14 -12.43 -8.25
C ASN A 131 -15.69 -12.41 -7.77
N ILE A 132 -15.32 -11.30 -7.10
CA ILE A 132 -13.96 -11.06 -6.61
C ILE A 132 -13.49 -12.13 -5.62
N ARG A 133 -14.38 -12.65 -4.77
CA ARG A 133 -14.06 -13.70 -3.80
C ARG A 133 -13.62 -14.98 -4.49
N GLU A 134 -14.27 -15.34 -5.59
CA GLU A 134 -13.92 -16.51 -6.40
C GLU A 134 -12.55 -16.32 -7.08
N VAL A 135 -12.26 -15.12 -7.61
CA VAL A 135 -10.94 -14.80 -8.17
C VAL A 135 -9.84 -15.03 -7.15
N PHE A 136 -10.02 -14.51 -5.93
CA PHE A 136 -9.01 -14.70 -4.88
C PHE A 136 -8.91 -16.16 -4.44
N LYS A 137 -10.02 -16.88 -4.31
CA LYS A 137 -10.03 -18.29 -3.94
C LYS A 137 -9.30 -19.17 -4.97
N GLU A 138 -9.58 -18.96 -6.26
CA GLU A 138 -9.07 -19.81 -7.32
C GLU A 138 -7.65 -19.44 -7.79
N PHE A 139 -7.33 -18.13 -7.82
CA PHE A 139 -6.11 -17.64 -8.48
C PHE A 139 -5.16 -16.85 -7.60
N LEU A 140 -5.62 -15.88 -6.83
CA LEU A 140 -4.77 -14.81 -6.27
C LEU A 140 -4.54 -14.88 -4.76
N GLY A 141 -5.37 -15.63 -4.03
CA GLY A 141 -5.22 -15.79 -2.57
C GLY A 141 -4.06 -16.73 -2.23
N ASN A 142 -3.76 -16.88 -0.94
CA ASN A 142 -2.59 -17.63 -0.45
C ASN A 142 -2.52 -19.08 -0.96
N ASN A 143 -3.66 -19.70 -1.28
CA ASN A 143 -3.75 -21.04 -1.86
C ASN A 143 -4.16 -21.01 -3.34
N GLY A 144 -4.18 -19.84 -3.98
CA GLY A 144 -4.58 -19.68 -5.38
C GLY A 144 -3.51 -20.17 -6.35
N LYS A 145 -3.94 -20.61 -7.53
CA LYS A 145 -3.06 -21.21 -8.56
C LYS A 145 -1.96 -20.27 -9.05
N ALA A 146 -2.20 -18.95 -9.04
CA ALA A 146 -1.24 -17.93 -9.45
C ALA A 146 -0.63 -17.17 -8.27
N TYR A 147 -0.81 -17.66 -7.04
CA TYR A 147 -0.23 -17.02 -5.86
C TYR A 147 1.29 -16.93 -5.95
N LEU A 148 1.81 -15.77 -5.57
CA LEU A 148 3.21 -15.54 -5.24
C LEU A 148 3.27 -14.81 -3.89
N PRO A 149 4.24 -15.14 -3.02
CA PRO A 149 4.40 -14.46 -1.73
C PRO A 149 4.71 -12.97 -1.95
N LYS A 150 4.35 -12.14 -0.97
CA LYS A 150 4.69 -10.72 -0.92
C LYS A 150 6.07 -10.60 -0.28
N GLU A 151 6.96 -9.83 -0.90
CA GLU A 151 8.17 -9.34 -0.24
C GLU A 151 7.74 -8.29 0.78
N VAL A 152 8.24 -8.41 1.99
CA VAL A 152 7.93 -7.51 3.10
C VAL A 152 9.20 -7.22 3.88
N LEU A 153 9.19 -6.14 4.65
CA LEU A 153 10.29 -5.76 5.52
C LEU A 153 10.15 -6.45 6.88
N GLU A 154 11.29 -6.72 7.51
CA GLU A 154 11.32 -7.25 8.86
C GLU A 154 10.86 -6.18 9.86
N PRO A 155 9.91 -6.49 10.77
CA PRO A 155 9.35 -5.52 11.71
C PRO A 155 10.40 -4.80 12.55
N GLU A 156 11.40 -5.54 13.09
CA GLU A 156 12.46 -4.95 13.91
C GLU A 156 13.31 -3.94 13.13
N ALA A 157 13.61 -4.22 11.85
CA ALA A 157 14.38 -3.31 11.01
C ALA A 157 13.61 -2.01 10.78
N ILE A 158 12.29 -2.10 10.56
CA ILE A 158 11.43 -0.93 10.36
C ILE A 158 11.26 -0.12 11.64
N VAL A 159 11.06 -0.78 12.79
CA VAL A 159 10.99 -0.07 14.09
C VAL A 159 12.27 0.72 14.35
N ARG A 160 13.44 0.12 14.13
CA ARG A 160 14.73 0.81 14.28
C ARG A 160 14.86 1.97 13.31
N LEU A 161 14.58 1.75 12.03
CA LEU A 161 14.64 2.79 11.00
C LEU A 161 13.77 4.00 11.36
N LEU A 162 12.53 3.76 11.77
CA LEU A 162 11.61 4.83 12.15
C LEU A 162 12.07 5.56 13.43
N ALA A 163 12.59 4.82 14.41
CA ALA A 163 13.15 5.41 15.63
C ALA A 163 14.39 6.29 15.33
N ASP A 164 15.29 5.83 14.45
CA ASP A 164 16.46 6.59 14.02
C ASP A 164 16.09 7.88 13.26
N LEU A 165 14.93 7.89 12.58
CA LEU A 165 14.35 9.07 11.95
C LEU A 165 13.66 10.03 12.94
N GLY A 166 13.59 9.67 14.22
CA GLY A 166 12.90 10.45 15.27
C GLY A 166 11.37 10.33 15.20
N ALA A 167 10.84 9.39 14.43
CA ALA A 167 9.41 9.17 14.33
C ALA A 167 8.83 8.49 15.58
N THR A 168 7.59 8.77 15.88
CA THR A 168 6.82 7.96 16.83
C THR A 168 6.35 6.68 16.17
N VAL A 169 6.68 5.54 16.75
CA VAL A 169 6.35 4.22 16.22
C VAL A 169 5.18 3.61 16.98
N SER A 170 4.21 3.07 16.25
CA SER A 170 3.06 2.37 16.81
C SER A 170 2.70 1.14 15.98
N LEU A 171 2.11 0.14 16.64
CA LEU A 171 1.50 -0.99 15.95
C LEU A 171 0.11 -0.58 15.45
N ALA A 172 -0.16 -0.81 14.16
CA ALA A 172 -1.47 -0.57 13.59
C ALA A 172 -2.44 -1.70 13.96
N HIS A 173 -3.71 -1.35 14.19
CA HIS A 173 -4.85 -2.26 14.41
C HIS A 173 -4.51 -3.58 15.14
N PRO A 174 -3.91 -3.54 16.36
CA PRO A 174 -3.34 -4.72 17.03
C PRO A 174 -4.37 -5.80 17.42
N LEU A 175 -5.66 -5.48 17.39
CA LEU A 175 -6.74 -6.43 17.71
C LEU A 175 -7.17 -7.31 16.52
N LEU A 176 -6.51 -7.19 15.38
CA LEU A 176 -6.78 -8.02 14.20
C LEU A 176 -5.83 -9.23 14.09
N TRP A 177 -5.01 -9.46 15.11
CA TRP A 177 -3.99 -10.52 15.20
C TRP A 177 -4.40 -11.62 16.19
#